data_5bde12d46433c75ac72198c83563f207
#
_entry.id   5bde12d46433c75ac72198c83563f207
#
_cell.length_a   1.000
_cell.length_b   1.000
_cell.length_c   1.000
_cell.angle_alpha   90.00
_cell.angle_beta   90.00
_cell.angle_gamma   90.00
#
_symmetry.space_group_name_H-M   'P 1'
#
loop_
_entity.id
_entity.type
_entity.pdbx_description
1 polymer ?
#
loop_
_entity_poly.entity_id
_entity_poly.type
_entity_poly.pdbx_seq_one_letter_code
_entity_poly.pdbx_strand_id
1 'polypeptide(L)'
;YQRGGHRMDTGIHYIGSLDEGQIMNQYFRYFGIMDKLSIKRMDEEVFDRIYYKDAIYDYAMGHERFMETLCHSFPHERENLKRYVAAIRSVGNLISTDHLKKGRLSQEGMDFFATSAAGMIASVTTNRDLQNVLAATSLLYGGIKNKSTFYEHAMINNSYLESAYRFTEGSMQVSLELIHIIRANGGTVL
;
A
#
# COMPACT_ATOMS: atom_id res chain seq x y z
N TYR A 1 19.27 6.99 6.60
CA TYR A 1 20.34 7.54 7.45
C TYR A 1 21.18 6.41 8.06
N GLN A 2 22.34 6.76 8.60
CA GLN A 2 23.23 5.77 9.23
C GLN A 2 23.46 6.12 10.70
N ARG A 3 23.34 5.13 11.58
CA ARG A 3 23.60 5.28 13.02
C ARG A 3 24.21 4.00 13.60
N GLY A 4 25.30 4.14 14.38
CA GLY A 4 25.98 3.01 15.01
C GLY A 4 26.47 1.94 14.02
N GLY A 5 26.87 2.34 12.80
CA GLY A 5 27.29 1.43 11.73
C GLY A 5 26.13 0.79 10.96
N HIS A 6 24.87 0.99 11.38
CA HIS A 6 23.69 0.45 10.70
C HIS A 6 23.07 1.48 9.76
N ARG A 7 22.75 1.06 8.53
CA ARG A 7 21.99 1.84 7.56
C ARG A 7 20.49 1.57 7.76
N MET A 8 19.70 2.63 7.85
CA MET A 8 18.25 2.58 8.06
C MET A 8 17.54 3.35 6.95
N ASP A 9 16.53 2.73 6.35
CA ASP A 9 15.60 3.42 5.47
C ASP A 9 14.74 4.40 6.27
N THR A 10 14.44 5.55 5.66
CA THR A 10 13.62 6.61 6.29
C THR A 10 12.32 6.87 5.55
N GLY A 11 12.12 6.22 4.42
CA GLY A 11 10.95 6.40 3.59
C GLY A 11 10.23 5.08 3.35
N ILE A 12 10.63 4.35 2.34
CA ILE A 12 9.97 3.11 1.93
C ILE A 12 10.48 1.95 2.79
N HIS A 13 9.62 1.39 3.63
CA HIS A 13 9.93 0.19 4.41
C HIS A 13 9.64 -1.09 3.62
N TYR A 14 8.52 -1.12 2.90
CA TYR A 14 8.14 -2.11 1.91
C TYR A 14 7.28 -1.47 0.82
N ILE A 15 7.14 -2.10 -0.31
CA ILE A 15 6.46 -1.59 -1.50
C ILE A 15 5.49 -2.64 -2.04
N GLY A 16 4.35 -2.19 -2.52
CA GLY A 16 3.32 -3.06 -3.08
C GLY A 16 3.29 -3.10 -4.60
N SER A 17 2.44 -3.96 -5.14
CA SER A 17 2.11 -4.08 -6.56
C SER A 17 3.33 -4.33 -7.47
N LEU A 18 4.25 -5.20 -7.06
CA LEU A 18 5.47 -5.53 -7.81
C LEU A 18 5.44 -6.91 -8.52
N ASP A 19 4.41 -7.73 -8.32
CA ASP A 19 4.25 -8.95 -9.10
C ASP A 19 4.05 -8.60 -10.59
N GLU A 20 4.33 -9.55 -11.47
CA GLU A 20 4.23 -9.34 -12.92
C GLU A 20 2.83 -8.84 -13.32
N GLY A 21 2.79 -7.79 -14.14
CA GLY A 21 1.56 -7.15 -14.60
C GLY A 21 0.92 -6.16 -13.62
N GLN A 22 1.38 -6.08 -12.37
CA GLN A 22 0.90 -5.10 -11.40
C GLN A 22 1.48 -3.70 -11.66
N ILE A 23 0.83 -2.66 -11.13
CA ILE A 23 1.09 -1.27 -11.55
C ILE A 23 2.53 -0.79 -11.28
N MET A 24 3.09 -1.09 -10.12
CA MET A 24 4.46 -0.67 -9.79
C MET A 24 5.50 -1.46 -10.59
N ASN A 25 5.24 -2.75 -10.89
CA ASN A 25 6.06 -3.55 -11.79
C ASN A 25 6.09 -2.92 -13.19
N GLN A 26 4.91 -2.53 -13.72
CA GLN A 26 4.81 -1.86 -15.02
C GLN A 26 5.61 -0.55 -15.05
N TYR A 27 5.55 0.28 -14.00
CA TYR A 27 6.32 1.51 -13.93
C TYR A 27 7.81 1.25 -13.87
N PHE A 28 8.27 0.33 -13.04
CA PHE A 28 9.69 0.03 -12.92
C PHE A 28 10.25 -0.62 -14.20
N ARG A 29 9.44 -1.41 -14.91
CA ARG A 29 9.81 -1.91 -16.25
C ARG A 29 9.85 -0.80 -17.28
N TYR A 30 8.88 0.11 -17.28
CA TYR A 30 8.86 1.26 -18.17
C TYR A 30 10.11 2.15 -18.01
N PHE A 31 10.52 2.37 -16.78
CA PHE A 31 11.78 3.10 -16.49
C PHE A 31 13.04 2.24 -16.65
N GLY A 32 12.94 0.97 -16.95
CA GLY A 32 14.09 0.07 -17.13
C GLY A 32 14.89 -0.20 -15.85
N ILE A 33 14.25 -0.07 -14.68
CA ILE A 33 14.91 -0.30 -13.38
C ILE A 33 14.51 -1.62 -12.70
N MET A 34 13.41 -2.25 -13.11
CA MET A 34 12.86 -3.42 -12.39
C MET A 34 13.90 -4.53 -12.18
N ASP A 35 14.64 -4.88 -13.21
CA ASP A 35 15.63 -5.97 -13.19
C ASP A 35 16.95 -5.59 -12.51
N LYS A 36 17.08 -4.33 -12.06
CA LYS A 36 18.26 -3.79 -11.37
C LYS A 36 18.07 -3.68 -9.87
N LEU A 37 16.85 -3.90 -9.39
CA LEU A 37 16.51 -3.74 -7.99
C LEU A 37 16.71 -5.04 -7.23
N SER A 38 17.40 -4.97 -6.10
CA SER A 38 17.52 -6.07 -5.13
C SER A 38 16.29 -6.10 -4.24
N ILE A 39 15.31 -6.90 -4.61
CA ILE A 39 14.03 -7.01 -3.91
C ILE A 39 13.77 -8.44 -3.42
N LYS A 40 13.00 -8.55 -2.36
CA LYS A 40 12.53 -9.83 -1.82
C LYS A 40 11.03 -9.74 -1.55
N ARG A 41 10.27 -10.69 -2.07
CA ARG A 41 8.86 -10.85 -1.74
C ARG A 41 8.71 -11.17 -0.26
N MET A 42 7.78 -10.51 0.41
CA MET A 42 7.50 -10.72 1.82
C MET A 42 6.64 -11.98 2.00
N ASP A 43 6.47 -12.38 3.25
CA ASP A 43 5.65 -13.53 3.60
C ASP A 43 4.18 -13.31 3.21
N GLU A 44 3.56 -14.30 2.57
CA GLU A 44 2.18 -14.17 2.10
C GLU A 44 1.16 -14.27 3.22
N GLU A 45 1.46 -15.04 4.26
CA GLU A 45 0.57 -15.21 5.41
C GLU A 45 0.66 -14.01 6.35
N VAL A 46 1.86 -13.38 6.47
CA VAL A 46 2.08 -12.25 7.35
C VAL A 46 3.10 -11.28 6.76
N PHE A 47 2.68 -10.34 5.93
CA PHE A 47 3.59 -9.31 5.42
C PHE A 47 3.74 -8.13 6.39
N ASP A 48 2.72 -7.87 7.22
CA ASP A 48 2.77 -6.86 8.27
C ASP A 48 2.04 -7.33 9.52
N ARG A 49 2.37 -6.75 10.66
CA ARG A 49 1.84 -7.15 11.96
C ARG A 49 1.53 -5.95 12.83
N ILE A 50 0.26 -5.82 13.19
CA ILE A 50 -0.24 -4.71 13.97
C ILE A 50 -0.32 -5.10 15.44
N TYR A 51 0.48 -4.43 16.26
CA TYR A 51 0.39 -4.53 17.72
C TYR A 51 -0.54 -3.44 18.23
N TYR A 52 -1.69 -3.83 18.73
CA TYR A 52 -2.67 -2.88 19.25
C TYR A 52 -3.30 -3.41 20.54
N LYS A 53 -3.22 -2.61 21.62
CA LYS A 53 -3.50 -3.04 22.98
C LYS A 53 -2.67 -4.30 23.31
N ASP A 54 -3.31 -5.32 23.87
CA ASP A 54 -2.67 -6.58 24.26
C ASP A 54 -2.81 -7.68 23.19
N ALA A 55 -3.12 -7.30 21.95
CA ALA A 55 -3.37 -8.23 20.85
C ALA A 55 -2.48 -7.94 19.64
N ILE A 56 -2.32 -8.99 18.83
CA ILE A 56 -1.56 -8.96 17.58
C ILE A 56 -2.52 -9.29 16.44
N TYR A 57 -2.46 -8.50 15.37
CA TYR A 57 -3.28 -8.67 14.19
C TYR A 57 -2.37 -8.79 12.97
N ASP A 58 -2.40 -9.93 12.33
CA ASP A 58 -1.58 -10.21 11.16
C ASP A 58 -2.27 -9.71 9.89
N TYR A 59 -1.47 -9.13 8.99
CA TYR A 59 -1.89 -8.69 7.66
C TYR A 59 -1.30 -9.66 6.63
N ALA A 60 -2.17 -10.39 5.95
CA ALA A 60 -1.82 -11.34 4.91
C ALA A 60 -1.94 -10.70 3.51
N MET A 61 -1.12 -11.13 2.55
CA MET A 61 -1.28 -10.78 1.15
C MET A 61 -2.49 -11.50 0.54
N GLY A 62 -3.14 -10.83 -0.40
CA GLY A 62 -4.38 -11.31 -1.02
C GLY A 62 -5.60 -10.80 -0.27
N HIS A 63 -6.53 -10.21 -1.01
CA HIS A 63 -7.73 -9.59 -0.45
C HIS A 63 -8.58 -10.56 0.39
N GLU A 64 -8.77 -11.78 -0.12
CA GLU A 64 -9.53 -12.82 0.58
C GLU A 64 -8.79 -13.31 1.83
N ARG A 65 -7.48 -13.55 1.71
CA ARG A 65 -6.66 -14.02 2.82
C ARG A 65 -6.57 -12.96 3.93
N PHE A 66 -6.38 -11.69 3.57
CA PHE A 66 -6.43 -10.58 4.51
C PHE A 66 -7.76 -10.55 5.30
N MET A 67 -8.88 -10.68 4.58
CA MET A 67 -10.22 -10.72 5.19
C MET A 67 -10.34 -11.92 6.14
N GLU A 68 -9.98 -13.12 5.68
CA GLU A 68 -10.07 -14.34 6.50
C GLU A 68 -9.17 -14.26 7.76
N THR A 69 -7.95 -13.74 7.61
CA THR A 69 -7.03 -13.56 8.74
C THR A 69 -7.62 -12.63 9.80
N LEU A 70 -8.19 -11.49 9.40
CA LEU A 70 -8.85 -10.59 10.35
C LEU A 70 -10.15 -11.17 10.91
N CYS A 71 -10.87 -12.01 10.18
CA CYS A 71 -12.06 -12.70 10.69
C CYS A 71 -11.76 -13.64 11.86
N HIS A 72 -10.56 -14.18 11.98
CA HIS A 72 -10.19 -14.97 13.16
C HIS A 72 -10.23 -14.12 14.45
N SER A 73 -9.78 -12.87 14.36
CA SER A 73 -9.81 -11.94 15.50
C SER A 73 -11.16 -11.22 15.67
N PHE A 74 -11.91 -11.07 14.58
CA PHE A 74 -13.19 -10.35 14.53
C PHE A 74 -14.29 -11.20 13.85
N PRO A 75 -14.70 -12.34 14.43
CA PRO A 75 -15.59 -13.32 13.77
C PRO A 75 -16.98 -12.74 13.41
N HIS A 76 -17.47 -11.77 14.17
CA HIS A 76 -18.76 -11.12 13.91
C HIS A 76 -18.70 -9.99 12.88
N GLU A 77 -17.51 -9.67 12.37
CA GLU A 77 -17.25 -8.56 11.44
C GLU A 77 -17.06 -9.00 9.98
N ARG A 78 -17.29 -10.27 9.66
CA ARG A 78 -17.05 -10.84 8.32
C ARG A 78 -17.68 -10.04 7.19
N GLU A 79 -18.97 -9.69 7.29
CA GLU A 79 -19.66 -8.92 6.27
C GLU A 79 -19.16 -7.47 6.19
N ASN A 80 -18.72 -6.91 7.31
CA ASN A 80 -18.11 -5.59 7.36
C ASN A 80 -16.71 -5.60 6.70
N LEU A 81 -15.90 -6.59 7.01
CA LEU A 81 -14.60 -6.79 6.36
C LEU A 81 -14.73 -7.02 4.86
N LYS A 82 -15.73 -7.79 4.43
CA LYS A 82 -16.03 -7.98 3.00
C LYS A 82 -16.36 -6.65 2.30
N ARG A 83 -17.16 -5.79 2.91
CA ARG A 83 -17.47 -4.45 2.38
C ARG A 83 -16.22 -3.57 2.32
N TYR A 84 -15.39 -3.59 3.36
CA TYR A 84 -14.14 -2.85 3.38
C TYR A 84 -13.19 -3.29 2.27
N VAL A 85 -12.95 -4.59 2.13
CA VAL A 85 -12.08 -5.16 1.09
C VAL A 85 -12.62 -4.88 -0.30
N ALA A 86 -13.94 -4.94 -0.50
CA ALA A 86 -14.55 -4.57 -1.78
C ALA A 86 -14.29 -3.09 -2.14
N ALA A 87 -14.42 -2.17 -1.17
CA ALA A 87 -14.13 -0.76 -1.39
C ALA A 87 -12.65 -0.50 -1.71
N ILE A 88 -11.72 -1.19 -1.03
CA ILE A 88 -10.28 -1.13 -1.36
C ILE A 88 -10.03 -1.60 -2.80
N ARG A 89 -10.61 -2.73 -3.19
CA ARG A 89 -10.48 -3.29 -4.54
C ARG A 89 -11.07 -2.37 -5.61
N SER A 90 -12.21 -1.71 -5.33
CA SER A 90 -12.79 -0.72 -6.25
C SER A 90 -11.79 0.41 -6.54
N VAL A 91 -11.13 0.97 -5.52
CA VAL A 91 -10.08 1.97 -5.73
C VAL A 91 -8.91 1.40 -6.51
N GLY A 92 -8.45 0.18 -6.18
CA GLY A 92 -7.37 -0.49 -6.91
C GLY A 92 -7.66 -0.60 -8.40
N ASN A 93 -8.89 -0.94 -8.78
CA ASN A 93 -9.32 -1.02 -10.17
C ASN A 93 -9.34 0.32 -10.91
N LEU A 94 -9.38 1.45 -10.19
CA LEU A 94 -9.27 2.79 -10.79
C LEU A 94 -7.81 3.15 -11.13
N ILE A 95 -6.85 2.41 -10.58
CA ILE A 95 -5.43 2.67 -10.78
C ILE A 95 -4.93 1.77 -11.91
N SER A 96 -4.96 2.29 -13.12
CA SER A 96 -4.40 1.62 -14.29
C SER A 96 -3.62 2.61 -15.15
N THR A 97 -2.69 2.09 -15.94
CA THR A 97 -1.94 2.92 -16.92
C THR A 97 -2.88 3.63 -17.90
N ASP A 98 -4.01 3.03 -18.24
CA ASP A 98 -5.01 3.64 -19.13
C ASP A 98 -5.78 4.79 -18.48
N HIS A 99 -6.14 4.68 -17.21
CA HIS A 99 -6.76 5.78 -16.46
C HIS A 99 -5.80 6.95 -16.29
N LEU A 100 -4.53 6.68 -16.02
CA LEU A 100 -3.49 7.73 -15.93
C LEU A 100 -3.31 8.46 -17.26
N LYS A 101 -3.31 7.74 -18.39
CA LYS A 101 -3.24 8.37 -19.72
C LYS A 101 -4.45 9.24 -20.04
N LYS A 102 -5.64 8.85 -19.60
CA LYS A 102 -6.89 9.58 -19.84
C LYS A 102 -7.07 10.81 -18.94
N GLY A 103 -6.34 10.86 -17.80
CA GLY A 103 -6.36 11.99 -16.86
C GLY A 103 -7.74 12.30 -16.25
N ARG A 104 -8.65 11.31 -16.22
CA ARG A 104 -10.01 11.48 -15.69
C ARG A 104 -10.29 10.41 -14.63
N LEU A 105 -10.78 10.86 -13.49
CA LEU A 105 -11.38 9.98 -12.49
C LEU A 105 -12.86 9.76 -12.80
N SER A 106 -13.35 8.56 -12.51
CA SER A 106 -14.78 8.27 -12.50
C SER A 106 -15.47 9.03 -11.35
N GLN A 107 -16.82 9.14 -11.40
CA GLN A 107 -17.58 9.70 -10.28
C GLN A 107 -17.29 8.93 -8.98
N GLU A 108 -17.23 7.60 -9.02
CA GLU A 108 -16.86 6.75 -7.88
C GLU A 108 -15.49 7.11 -7.30
N GLY A 109 -14.49 7.36 -8.17
CA GLY A 109 -13.17 7.83 -7.74
C GLY A 109 -13.24 9.18 -7.03
N MET A 110 -14.05 10.10 -7.53
CA MET A 110 -14.29 11.40 -6.91
C MET A 110 -14.93 11.28 -5.52
N ASP A 111 -15.89 10.37 -5.36
CA ASP A 111 -16.56 10.11 -4.08
C ASP A 111 -15.57 9.56 -3.03
N PHE A 112 -14.64 8.69 -3.44
CA PHE A 112 -13.58 8.20 -2.56
C PHE A 112 -12.57 9.29 -2.16
N PHE A 113 -12.31 10.25 -3.03
CA PHE A 113 -11.51 11.44 -2.68
C PHE A 113 -12.23 12.36 -1.70
N ALA A 114 -13.55 12.50 -1.82
CA ALA A 114 -14.34 13.35 -0.95
C ALA A 114 -14.56 12.74 0.45
N THR A 115 -14.37 11.42 0.58
CA THR A 115 -14.60 10.69 1.84
C THR A 115 -13.28 10.50 2.59
N SER A 116 -13.26 10.83 3.89
CA SER A 116 -12.07 10.56 4.71
C SER A 116 -11.90 9.05 4.97
N ALA A 117 -10.67 8.58 5.09
CA ALA A 117 -10.36 7.19 5.44
C ALA A 117 -11.05 6.78 6.75
N ALA A 118 -10.97 7.64 7.78
CA ALA A 118 -11.64 7.39 9.07
C ALA A 118 -13.16 7.32 8.94
N GLY A 119 -13.77 8.18 8.11
CA GLY A 119 -15.21 8.19 7.84
C GLY A 119 -15.66 6.92 7.14
N MET A 120 -14.93 6.48 6.11
CA MET A 120 -15.23 5.24 5.40
C MET A 120 -15.13 4.02 6.33
N ILE A 121 -14.04 3.90 7.08
CA ILE A 121 -13.86 2.79 8.04
C ILE A 121 -15.00 2.80 9.08
N ALA A 122 -15.38 3.97 9.61
CA ALA A 122 -16.48 4.09 10.56
C ALA A 122 -17.85 3.76 9.96
N SER A 123 -18.05 3.96 8.66
CA SER A 123 -19.29 3.56 7.97
C SER A 123 -19.39 2.05 7.75
N VAL A 124 -18.26 1.36 7.71
CA VAL A 124 -18.19 -0.09 7.53
C VAL A 124 -18.46 -0.84 8.84
N THR A 125 -17.87 -0.39 9.94
CA THR A 125 -17.99 -1.07 11.23
C THR A 125 -18.09 -0.09 12.39
N THR A 126 -18.82 -0.44 13.43
CA THR A 126 -18.88 0.28 14.72
C THR A 126 -17.88 -0.27 15.74
N ASN A 127 -17.22 -1.39 15.45
CA ASN A 127 -16.21 -1.99 16.31
C ASN A 127 -14.96 -1.12 16.33
N ARG A 128 -14.70 -0.47 17.45
CA ARG A 128 -13.58 0.46 17.60
C ARG A 128 -12.20 -0.19 17.44
N ASP A 129 -12.06 -1.42 17.86
CA ASP A 129 -10.78 -2.13 17.75
C ASP A 129 -10.49 -2.49 16.29
N LEU A 130 -11.49 -2.96 15.57
CA LEU A 130 -11.38 -3.19 14.12
C LEU A 130 -11.10 -1.88 13.37
N GLN A 131 -11.78 -0.77 13.73
CA GLN A 131 -11.50 0.54 13.11
C GLN A 131 -10.03 0.93 13.26
N ASN A 132 -9.45 0.76 14.45
CA ASN A 132 -8.05 1.10 14.70
C ASN A 132 -7.07 0.15 13.97
N VAL A 133 -7.39 -1.14 13.93
CA VAL A 133 -6.60 -2.11 13.17
C VAL A 133 -6.61 -1.76 11.68
N LEU A 134 -7.78 -1.51 11.07
CA LEU A 134 -7.88 -1.13 9.65
C LEU A 134 -7.19 0.21 9.33
N ALA A 135 -7.12 1.13 10.29
CA ALA A 135 -6.46 2.43 10.13
C ALA A 135 -4.94 2.38 10.40
N ALA A 136 -4.37 1.27 10.85
CA ALA A 136 -2.98 1.20 11.32
C ALA A 136 -1.97 1.57 10.23
N THR A 137 -2.22 1.21 8.98
CA THR A 137 -1.38 1.56 7.83
C THR A 137 -1.29 3.06 7.54
N SER A 138 -2.14 3.88 8.18
CA SER A 138 -2.07 5.34 8.02
C SER A 138 -0.73 5.94 8.46
N LEU A 139 0.01 5.26 9.33
CA LEU A 139 1.36 5.65 9.72
C LEU A 139 2.35 5.63 8.54
N LEU A 140 2.14 4.74 7.55
CA LEU A 140 3.04 4.55 6.42
C LEU A 140 3.00 5.72 5.42
N TYR A 141 1.93 6.49 5.38
CA TYR A 141 1.75 7.62 4.47
C TYR A 141 1.49 8.95 5.21
N GLY A 142 1.76 9.00 6.52
CA GLY A 142 1.54 10.22 7.31
C GLY A 142 0.06 10.62 7.42
N GLY A 143 -0.84 9.64 7.42
CA GLY A 143 -2.28 9.85 7.41
C GLY A 143 -2.78 10.61 8.62
N ILE A 144 -3.62 11.62 8.37
CA ILE A 144 -4.23 12.46 9.40
C ILE A 144 -5.71 12.12 9.50
N LYS A 145 -6.16 11.77 10.71
CA LYS A 145 -7.56 11.44 10.98
C LYS A 145 -8.50 12.55 10.44
N ASN A 146 -9.54 12.15 9.74
CA ASN A 146 -10.56 13.01 9.12
C ASN A 146 -10.05 13.96 8.02
N LYS A 147 -8.76 13.87 7.62
CA LYS A 147 -8.19 14.65 6.50
C LYS A 147 -7.73 13.77 5.36
N SER A 148 -6.98 12.69 5.66
CA SER A 148 -6.55 11.75 4.62
C SER A 148 -7.76 11.08 3.96
N THR A 149 -7.74 11.02 2.64
CA THR A 149 -8.86 10.52 1.85
C THR A 149 -8.92 8.99 1.89
N PHE A 150 -10.10 8.43 1.69
CA PHE A 150 -10.21 6.98 1.55
C PHE A 150 -9.53 6.49 0.26
N TYR A 151 -9.51 7.31 -0.78
CA TYR A 151 -8.77 6.98 -2.00
C TYR A 151 -7.30 6.69 -1.74
N GLU A 152 -6.60 7.60 -1.03
CA GLU A 152 -5.20 7.42 -0.65
C GLU A 152 -4.99 6.17 0.21
N HIS A 153 -5.81 6.01 1.24
CA HIS A 153 -5.79 4.85 2.13
C HIS A 153 -5.97 3.53 1.36
N ALA A 154 -6.99 3.47 0.51
CA ALA A 154 -7.32 2.28 -0.25
C ALA A 154 -6.28 1.96 -1.32
N MET A 155 -5.75 2.97 -2.02
CA MET A 155 -4.70 2.80 -3.01
C MET A 155 -3.47 2.12 -2.40
N ILE A 156 -3.04 2.61 -1.25
CA ILE A 156 -1.85 2.09 -0.56
C ILE A 156 -2.10 0.68 -0.03
N ASN A 157 -3.23 0.46 0.65
CA ASN A 157 -3.56 -0.87 1.16
C ASN A 157 -3.78 -1.89 0.04
N ASN A 158 -4.45 -1.51 -1.06
CA ASN A 158 -4.62 -2.38 -2.21
C ASN A 158 -3.27 -2.84 -2.76
N SER A 159 -2.31 -1.91 -2.89
CA SER A 159 -0.99 -2.24 -3.42
C SER A 159 -0.29 -3.32 -2.60
N TYR A 160 -0.39 -3.27 -1.27
CA TYR A 160 0.21 -4.27 -0.39
C TYR A 160 -0.56 -5.59 -0.39
N LEU A 161 -1.89 -5.55 -0.51
CA LEU A 161 -2.71 -6.75 -0.62
C LEU A 161 -2.51 -7.46 -1.95
N GLU A 162 -2.16 -6.75 -3.02
CA GLU A 162 -1.79 -7.38 -4.29
C GLU A 162 -0.46 -8.13 -4.19
N SER A 163 0.57 -7.48 -3.67
CA SER A 163 1.87 -8.08 -3.33
C SER A 163 2.70 -7.10 -2.50
N ALA A 164 3.50 -7.61 -1.59
CA ALA A 164 4.40 -6.79 -0.77
C ALA A 164 5.85 -7.26 -0.92
N TYR A 165 6.76 -6.31 -1.12
CA TYR A 165 8.17 -6.54 -1.35
C TYR A 165 9.03 -5.64 -0.48
N ARG A 166 10.19 -6.11 -0.11
CA ARG A 166 11.20 -5.36 0.60
C ARG A 166 12.42 -5.17 -0.27
N PHE A 167 13.02 -3.99 -0.22
CA PHE A 167 14.33 -3.73 -0.77
C PHE A 167 15.41 -4.30 0.17
N THR A 168 16.20 -5.28 -0.29
CA THR A 168 17.20 -5.95 0.56
C THR A 168 18.45 -5.08 0.80
N GLU A 169 18.73 -4.16 -0.10
CA GLU A 169 19.86 -3.22 -0.02
C GLU A 169 19.44 -1.77 0.24
N GLY A 170 18.19 -1.60 0.72
CA GLY A 170 17.61 -0.29 1.00
C GLY A 170 16.93 0.35 -0.21
N SER A 171 16.00 1.25 0.07
CA SER A 171 15.16 1.89 -0.94
C SER A 171 15.88 2.93 -1.81
N MET A 172 17.07 3.38 -1.39
CA MET A 172 17.91 4.33 -2.17
C MET A 172 18.27 3.80 -3.57
N GLN A 173 18.30 2.48 -3.76
CA GLN A 173 18.60 1.88 -5.06
C GLN A 173 17.64 2.36 -6.17
N VAL A 174 16.37 2.59 -5.85
CA VAL A 174 15.37 3.13 -6.81
C VAL A 174 15.82 4.52 -7.30
N SER A 175 16.21 5.40 -6.38
CA SER A 175 16.67 6.76 -6.72
C SER A 175 17.98 6.72 -7.53
N LEU A 176 18.91 5.86 -7.16
CA LEU A 176 20.19 5.73 -7.85
C LEU A 176 20.01 5.23 -9.28
N GLU A 177 19.17 4.24 -9.51
CA GLU A 177 18.89 3.73 -10.86
C GLU A 177 18.15 4.77 -11.72
N LEU A 178 17.21 5.53 -11.16
CA LEU A 178 16.55 6.63 -11.88
C LEU A 178 17.55 7.76 -12.22
N ILE A 179 18.43 8.13 -11.29
CA ILE A 179 19.52 9.11 -11.53
C ILE A 179 20.44 8.63 -12.68
N HIS A 180 20.78 7.33 -12.65
CA HIS A 180 21.60 6.75 -13.71
C HIS A 180 20.93 6.88 -15.09
N ILE A 181 19.65 6.59 -15.19
CA ILE A 181 18.89 6.71 -16.44
C ILE A 181 18.76 8.16 -16.89
N ILE A 182 18.48 9.09 -15.97
CA ILE A 182 18.40 10.53 -16.30
C ILE A 182 19.73 11.00 -16.91
N ARG A 183 20.85 10.67 -16.28
CA ARG A 183 22.18 11.05 -16.76
C ARG A 183 22.54 10.39 -18.09
N ALA A 184 22.21 9.11 -18.26
CA ALA A 184 22.46 8.39 -19.51
C ALA A 184 21.67 8.99 -20.71
N ASN A 185 20.55 9.68 -20.44
CA ASN A 185 19.77 10.40 -21.45
C ASN A 185 20.10 11.91 -21.51
N GLY A 186 21.23 12.35 -20.99
CA GLY A 186 21.71 13.73 -21.06
C GLY A 186 21.07 14.67 -20.04
N GLY A 187 20.30 14.16 -19.09
CA GLY A 187 19.71 14.95 -18.02
C GLY A 187 20.69 15.25 -16.88
N THR A 188 20.40 16.28 -16.10
CA THR A 188 21.20 16.69 -14.94
C THR A 188 20.40 16.46 -13.66
N VAL A 189 21.07 15.93 -12.64
CA VAL A 189 20.52 15.79 -11.28
C VAL A 189 21.44 16.59 -10.35
N LEU A 190 20.89 17.57 -9.69
CA LEU A 190 21.57 18.48 -8.75
C LEU A 190 21.46 17.97 -7.32
#